data_116c687bc030f9014d78b938d79d977e
#
_entry.id   116c687bc030f9014d78b938d79d977e
#
_cell.length_a   1.000
_cell.length_b   1.000
_cell.length_c   1.000
_cell.angle_alpha   90.00
_cell.angle_beta   90.00
_cell.angle_gamma   90.00
#
_symmetry.space_group_name_H-M   'P 1'
#
loop_
_entity.id
_entity.type
_entity.pdbx_description
1 polymer ?
#
loop_
_entity_poly.entity_id
_entity_poly.type
_entity_poly.pdbx_seq_one_letter_code
_entity_poly.pdbx_strand_id
1 'polypeptide(L)'
;MDVQQLEEAWAVRAGARDARLVEAPHVPAALSLLGIVRPGDRLVAFADDFADAFAHGFDACDVAMVGSPSVDAFVAASKGFDTSFEVEGPHLWWFVNSIGGFGLRVPDLRALGCAARETHALLVVDNTVADVFGCDPLRLGAALSLEALDRVCASKAPRKLVAASVARSQLKRHRVDAAAECAHALFADCGALALDLSAEEAYVLECGLSSFNARMQAHFDRARALAEYLAANEMVRNVRYPGLSSHPDHAVATGILEHGFGPAVEFDLMDCTAGEFFSMLPDEFRTSPAGGPTTRLSAPRGKQGSTIRLFAGTDNPLVVASTLDNALRK
;
A
#
# COMPACT_ATOMS: atom_id res chain seq x y z
N MET A 1 -18.62 12.14 -13.37
CA MET A 1 -18.46 10.71 -13.80
C MET A 1 -19.35 9.84 -12.91
N ASP A 2 -19.91 8.74 -13.46
CA ASP A 2 -20.52 7.68 -12.63
C ASP A 2 -19.44 6.70 -12.12
N VAL A 3 -19.86 5.71 -11.31
CA VAL A 3 -18.91 4.73 -10.72
C VAL A 3 -18.16 3.95 -11.80
N GLN A 4 -18.86 3.51 -12.85
CA GLN A 4 -18.23 2.75 -13.93
C GLN A 4 -17.17 3.57 -14.67
N GLN A 5 -17.46 4.84 -14.96
CA GLN A 5 -16.49 5.75 -15.59
C GLN A 5 -15.26 6.00 -14.71
N LEU A 6 -15.44 6.05 -13.38
CA LEU A 6 -14.35 6.18 -12.43
C LEU A 6 -13.49 4.91 -12.39
N GLU A 7 -14.12 3.74 -12.39
CA GLU A 7 -13.44 2.44 -12.45
C GLU A 7 -12.63 2.28 -13.75
N GLU A 8 -13.22 2.64 -14.89
CA GLU A 8 -12.53 2.66 -16.19
C GLU A 8 -11.33 3.63 -16.19
N ALA A 9 -11.52 4.85 -15.66
CA ALA A 9 -10.44 5.83 -15.55
C ALA A 9 -9.31 5.33 -14.64
N TRP A 10 -9.65 4.64 -13.55
CA TRP A 10 -8.68 4.03 -12.66
C TRP A 10 -7.95 2.86 -13.31
N ALA A 11 -8.67 1.97 -14.00
CA ALA A 11 -8.06 0.85 -14.73
C ALA A 11 -7.03 1.33 -15.76
N VAL A 12 -7.32 2.41 -16.48
CA VAL A 12 -6.38 3.02 -17.42
C VAL A 12 -5.13 3.53 -16.68
N ARG A 13 -5.32 4.21 -15.55
CA ARG A 13 -4.21 4.76 -14.74
C ARG A 13 -3.33 3.66 -14.16
N ALA A 14 -3.92 2.58 -13.65
CA ALA A 14 -3.22 1.43 -13.08
C ALA A 14 -2.66 0.47 -14.14
N GLY A 15 -2.85 0.74 -15.44
CA GLY A 15 -2.45 -0.21 -16.49
C GLY A 15 -3.19 -1.56 -16.42
N ALA A 16 -4.32 -1.60 -15.70
CA ALA A 16 -5.09 -2.78 -15.39
C ALA A 16 -6.01 -3.21 -16.55
N ARG A 17 -6.44 -4.47 -16.55
CA ARG A 17 -7.47 -4.97 -17.44
C ARG A 17 -8.84 -4.47 -17.04
N ASP A 18 -9.12 -4.48 -15.74
CA ASP A 18 -10.35 -4.02 -15.11
C ASP A 18 -10.06 -3.50 -13.71
N ALA A 19 -10.93 -2.65 -13.17
CA ALA A 19 -10.87 -2.17 -11.80
C ALA A 19 -12.25 -2.07 -11.18
N ARG A 20 -12.30 -2.17 -9.84
CA ARG A 20 -13.51 -2.00 -9.03
C ARG A 20 -13.23 -1.05 -7.88
N LEU A 21 -14.20 -0.20 -7.57
CA LEU A 21 -14.21 0.61 -6.38
C LEU A 21 -14.99 -0.09 -5.28
N VAL A 22 -14.37 -0.20 -4.10
CA VAL A 22 -14.93 -0.90 -2.94
C VAL A 22 -14.99 0.06 -1.77
N GLU A 23 -16.16 0.20 -1.14
CA GLU A 23 -16.25 0.90 0.14
C GLU A 23 -15.73 0.00 1.25
N ALA A 24 -14.58 0.34 1.80
CA ALA A 24 -13.91 -0.45 2.82
C ALA A 24 -12.99 0.42 3.68
N PRO A 25 -12.86 0.12 4.99
CA PRO A 25 -12.02 0.90 5.90
C PRO A 25 -10.52 0.78 5.61
N HIS A 26 -10.09 -0.30 4.97
CA HIS A 26 -8.70 -0.60 4.60
C HIS A 26 -8.64 -1.70 3.53
N VAL A 27 -7.48 -1.87 2.92
CA VAL A 27 -7.26 -2.81 1.80
C VAL A 27 -7.61 -4.27 2.11
N PRO A 28 -7.21 -4.88 3.25
CA PRO A 28 -7.64 -6.24 3.57
C PRO A 28 -9.16 -6.42 3.65
N ALA A 29 -9.89 -5.43 4.20
CA ALA A 29 -11.35 -5.49 4.22
C ALA A 29 -11.93 -5.43 2.80
N ALA A 30 -11.35 -4.62 1.90
CA ALA A 30 -11.76 -4.59 0.50
C ALA A 30 -11.50 -5.93 -0.19
N LEU A 31 -10.34 -6.55 0.04
CA LEU A 31 -10.02 -7.87 -0.50
C LEU A 31 -11.04 -8.94 -0.04
N SER A 32 -11.44 -8.91 1.23
CA SER A 32 -12.48 -9.80 1.77
C SER A 32 -13.84 -9.54 1.14
N LEU A 33 -14.24 -8.26 1.00
CA LEU A 33 -15.53 -7.88 0.41
C LEU A 33 -15.63 -8.23 -1.08
N LEU A 34 -14.52 -8.24 -1.81
CA LEU A 34 -14.48 -8.72 -3.19
C LEU A 34 -14.86 -10.20 -3.31
N GLY A 35 -14.71 -11.00 -2.24
CA GLY A 35 -15.08 -12.41 -2.24
C GLY A 35 -14.23 -13.29 -3.18
N ILE A 36 -13.08 -12.79 -3.63
CA ILE A 36 -12.18 -13.52 -4.54
C ILE A 36 -11.30 -14.52 -3.80
N VAL A 37 -11.00 -14.25 -2.52
CA VAL A 37 -10.37 -15.20 -1.61
C VAL A 37 -11.49 -16.02 -0.96
N ARG A 38 -11.54 -17.30 -1.25
CA ARG A 38 -12.69 -18.16 -0.97
C ARG A 38 -12.42 -19.12 0.20
N PRO A 39 -13.46 -19.67 0.83
CA PRO A 39 -13.28 -20.75 1.80
C PRO A 39 -12.47 -21.90 1.22
N GLY A 40 -11.44 -22.34 1.96
CA GLY A 40 -10.50 -23.39 1.51
C GLY A 40 -9.25 -22.87 0.81
N ASP A 41 -9.18 -21.59 0.47
CA ASP A 41 -7.96 -20.96 -0.02
C ASP A 41 -6.92 -20.83 1.08
N ARG A 42 -5.64 -20.75 0.69
CA ARG A 42 -4.54 -20.34 1.57
C ARG A 42 -4.12 -18.91 1.25
N LEU A 43 -4.04 -18.07 2.29
CA LEU A 43 -3.52 -16.72 2.22
C LEU A 43 -2.23 -16.62 3.02
N VAL A 44 -1.11 -16.35 2.34
CA VAL A 44 0.18 -16.08 2.96
C VAL A 44 0.42 -14.58 2.97
N ALA A 45 0.64 -13.98 4.14
CA ALA A 45 0.81 -12.55 4.31
C ALA A 45 2.02 -12.19 5.17
N PHE A 46 2.63 -11.01 4.92
CA PHE A 46 3.70 -10.50 5.75
C PHE A 46 3.14 -9.94 7.06
N ALA A 47 3.61 -10.48 8.19
CA ALA A 47 3.03 -10.24 9.51
C ALA A 47 3.04 -8.76 9.96
N ASP A 48 4.11 -8.01 9.64
CA ASP A 48 4.23 -6.60 10.03
C ASP A 48 3.21 -5.69 9.31
N ASP A 49 2.66 -6.16 8.19
CA ASP A 49 1.65 -5.40 7.44
C ASP A 49 0.23 -5.61 8.00
N PHE A 50 -0.08 -6.80 8.58
CA PHE A 50 -1.47 -7.22 8.62
C PHE A 50 -1.97 -8.04 9.80
N ALA A 51 -1.16 -8.37 10.81
CA ALA A 51 -1.53 -9.37 11.84
C ALA A 51 -2.95 -9.19 12.43
N ASP A 52 -3.39 -7.95 12.64
CA ASP A 52 -4.72 -7.66 13.22
C ASP A 52 -5.83 -7.47 12.17
N ALA A 53 -5.48 -7.08 10.94
CA ALA A 53 -6.44 -6.74 9.91
C ALA A 53 -7.01 -7.96 9.19
N PHE A 54 -6.26 -9.09 9.15
CA PHE A 54 -6.72 -10.36 8.60
C PHE A 54 -7.51 -11.22 9.61
N ALA A 55 -7.53 -10.86 10.89
CA ALA A 55 -8.30 -11.59 11.89
C ALA A 55 -9.83 -11.58 11.63
N HIS A 56 -10.29 -10.69 10.73
CA HIS A 56 -11.70 -10.58 10.39
C HIS A 56 -11.89 -10.57 8.87
N GLY A 57 -12.66 -11.52 8.36
CA GLY A 57 -13.03 -11.62 6.96
C GLY A 57 -12.35 -12.75 6.18
N PHE A 58 -11.40 -13.49 6.79
CA PHE A 58 -10.75 -14.65 6.20
C PHE A 58 -10.82 -15.89 7.11
N ASP A 59 -11.80 -15.95 8.01
CA ASP A 59 -11.96 -17.03 9.00
C ASP A 59 -12.12 -18.43 8.38
N ALA A 60 -12.60 -18.49 7.13
CA ALA A 60 -12.76 -19.73 6.37
C ALA A 60 -11.55 -20.10 5.49
N CYS A 61 -10.48 -19.30 5.55
CA CYS A 61 -9.25 -19.50 4.80
C CYS A 61 -8.13 -19.99 5.72
N ASP A 62 -7.15 -20.68 5.14
CA ASP A 62 -5.92 -21.03 5.83
C ASP A 62 -4.94 -19.86 5.75
N VAL A 63 -4.87 -19.04 6.82
CA VAL A 63 -4.03 -17.84 6.86
C VAL A 63 -2.69 -18.13 7.49
N ALA A 64 -1.61 -17.97 6.74
CA ALA A 64 -0.23 -18.13 7.19
C ALA A 64 0.51 -16.78 7.20
N MET A 65 1.14 -16.43 8.33
CA MET A 65 1.93 -15.21 8.46
C MET A 65 3.41 -15.49 8.32
N VAL A 66 4.11 -14.69 7.52
CA VAL A 66 5.57 -14.76 7.37
C VAL A 66 6.25 -13.57 8.04
N GLY A 67 7.42 -13.83 8.66
CA GLY A 67 8.19 -12.79 9.38
C GLY A 67 9.08 -11.93 8.47
N SER A 68 9.11 -12.21 7.17
CA SER A 68 9.89 -11.44 6.18
C SER A 68 9.16 -11.41 4.85
N PRO A 69 9.17 -10.28 4.11
CA PRO A 69 8.56 -10.19 2.79
C PRO A 69 9.51 -10.73 1.69
N SER A 70 10.24 -11.80 1.98
CA SER A 70 11.18 -12.45 1.06
C SER A 70 10.53 -13.61 0.30
N VAL A 71 11.04 -13.88 -0.90
CA VAL A 71 10.60 -15.02 -1.73
C VAL A 71 10.67 -16.33 -0.96
N ASP A 72 11.78 -16.58 -0.27
CA ASP A 72 12.00 -17.84 0.47
C ASP A 72 10.94 -18.05 1.57
N ALA A 73 10.57 -16.97 2.28
CA ALA A 73 9.54 -17.03 3.32
C ALA A 73 8.16 -17.38 2.76
N PHE A 74 7.78 -16.76 1.66
CA PHE A 74 6.50 -17.04 1.00
C PHE A 74 6.46 -18.45 0.39
N VAL A 75 7.51 -18.86 -0.30
CA VAL A 75 7.63 -20.24 -0.85
C VAL A 75 7.57 -21.26 0.28
N ALA A 76 8.27 -21.03 1.40
CA ALA A 76 8.26 -21.96 2.53
C ALA A 76 6.86 -22.10 3.16
N ALA A 77 6.14 -20.98 3.32
CA ALA A 77 4.76 -20.97 3.85
C ALA A 77 3.73 -21.56 2.90
N SER A 78 4.06 -21.68 1.62
CA SER A 78 3.19 -22.27 0.58
C SER A 78 3.33 -23.79 0.47
N LYS A 79 4.34 -24.41 1.09
CA LYS A 79 4.61 -25.84 0.97
C LYS A 79 3.42 -26.69 1.45
N GLY A 80 3.11 -27.74 0.70
CA GLY A 80 2.07 -28.70 1.04
C GLY A 80 0.65 -28.21 0.76
N PHE A 81 0.48 -27.05 0.13
CA PHE A 81 -0.82 -26.60 -0.38
C PHE A 81 -0.91 -26.91 -1.87
N ASP A 82 -1.89 -27.73 -2.25
CA ASP A 82 -2.15 -28.07 -3.65
C ASP A 82 -2.99 -26.97 -4.30
N THR A 83 -2.48 -26.38 -5.37
CA THR A 83 -3.07 -25.22 -6.03
C THR A 83 -2.77 -25.21 -7.53
N SER A 84 -3.65 -24.60 -8.28
CA SER A 84 -3.49 -24.37 -9.73
C SER A 84 -4.06 -23.00 -10.11
N PHE A 85 -3.95 -22.61 -11.38
CA PHE A 85 -4.63 -21.43 -11.93
C PHE A 85 -5.97 -21.79 -12.59
N GLU A 86 -6.57 -22.91 -12.24
CA GLU A 86 -7.95 -23.22 -12.62
C GLU A 86 -8.91 -22.39 -11.75
N VAL A 87 -9.97 -21.85 -12.36
CA VAL A 87 -10.93 -20.98 -11.65
C VAL A 87 -11.69 -21.71 -10.55
N GLU A 88 -11.92 -23.00 -10.73
CA GLU A 88 -12.53 -23.88 -9.75
C GLU A 88 -11.46 -24.59 -8.93
N GLY A 89 -11.59 -24.53 -7.60
CA GLY A 89 -10.66 -25.15 -6.67
C GLY A 89 -10.04 -24.15 -5.70
N PRO A 90 -9.21 -24.65 -4.78
CA PRO A 90 -8.54 -23.79 -3.82
C PRO A 90 -7.38 -23.02 -4.46
N HIS A 91 -7.21 -21.77 -4.07
CA HIS A 91 -6.17 -20.90 -4.55
C HIS A 91 -5.17 -20.56 -3.44
N LEU A 92 -3.91 -20.35 -3.86
CA LEU A 92 -2.85 -19.80 -3.02
C LEU A 92 -2.71 -18.31 -3.32
N TRP A 93 -2.87 -17.50 -2.30
CA TRP A 93 -2.74 -16.04 -2.36
C TRP A 93 -1.51 -15.60 -1.58
N TRP A 94 -0.71 -14.73 -2.18
CA TRP A 94 0.38 -14.02 -1.50
C TRP A 94 0.02 -12.55 -1.37
N PHE A 95 0.12 -12.01 -0.17
CA PHE A 95 -0.22 -10.63 0.11
C PHE A 95 0.97 -9.87 0.70
N VAL A 96 1.33 -8.75 0.07
CA VAL A 96 2.39 -7.84 0.52
C VAL A 96 2.01 -6.39 0.25
N ASN A 97 2.66 -5.45 0.93
CA ASN A 97 2.63 -4.03 0.58
C ASN A 97 3.77 -3.69 -0.38
N SER A 98 3.55 -2.74 -1.28
CA SER A 98 4.65 -2.18 -2.10
C SER A 98 5.67 -1.40 -1.26
N ILE A 99 5.18 -0.66 -0.26
CA ILE A 99 5.95 -0.08 0.84
C ILE A 99 5.14 -0.29 2.11
N GLY A 100 5.67 -1.01 3.09
CA GLY A 100 4.86 -1.32 4.28
C GLY A 100 5.67 -1.83 5.46
N GLY A 101 4.96 -2.37 6.44
CA GLY A 101 5.50 -2.93 7.65
C GLY A 101 6.25 -1.93 8.52
N PHE A 102 6.89 -2.47 9.55
CA PHE A 102 7.82 -1.70 10.36
C PHE A 102 9.11 -1.45 9.58
N GLY A 103 9.53 -0.20 9.55
CA GLY A 103 10.72 0.21 8.81
C GLY A 103 10.48 0.51 7.33
N LEU A 104 9.23 0.60 6.88
CA LEU A 104 8.87 0.92 5.48
C LEU A 104 9.54 -0.04 4.49
N ARG A 105 9.44 -1.34 4.75
CA ARG A 105 10.03 -2.39 3.94
C ARG A 105 9.52 -2.34 2.50
N VAL A 106 10.40 -2.63 1.56
CA VAL A 106 10.10 -2.68 0.13
C VAL A 106 10.47 -4.07 -0.39
N PRO A 107 9.49 -4.97 -0.55
CA PRO A 107 9.75 -6.31 -1.09
C PRO A 107 10.13 -6.24 -2.57
N ASP A 108 10.94 -7.17 -3.04
CA ASP A 108 11.20 -7.35 -4.47
C ASP A 108 9.96 -7.95 -5.15
N LEU A 109 9.04 -7.06 -5.55
CA LEU A 109 7.77 -7.46 -6.20
C LEU A 109 8.03 -8.24 -7.49
N ARG A 110 9.12 -7.97 -8.21
CA ARG A 110 9.46 -8.68 -9.44
C ARG A 110 9.86 -10.11 -9.15
N ALA A 111 10.70 -10.31 -8.15
CA ALA A 111 11.10 -11.64 -7.71
C ALA A 111 9.91 -12.42 -7.11
N LEU A 112 9.08 -11.77 -6.28
CA LEU A 112 7.85 -12.35 -5.74
C LEU A 112 6.87 -12.74 -6.85
N GLY A 113 6.64 -11.87 -7.85
CA GLY A 113 5.76 -12.18 -8.98
C GLY A 113 6.25 -13.35 -9.84
N CYS A 114 7.57 -13.52 -10.02
CA CYS A 114 8.14 -14.68 -10.68
C CYS A 114 7.91 -15.95 -9.85
N ALA A 115 8.25 -15.93 -8.58
CA ALA A 115 8.10 -17.08 -7.68
C ALA A 115 6.62 -17.45 -7.45
N ALA A 116 5.72 -16.47 -7.39
CA ALA A 116 4.28 -16.71 -7.30
C ALA A 116 3.78 -17.52 -8.49
N ARG A 117 4.22 -17.20 -9.72
CA ARG A 117 3.84 -18.00 -10.91
C ARG A 117 4.39 -19.43 -10.85
N GLU A 118 5.59 -19.64 -10.34
CA GLU A 118 6.22 -20.95 -10.21
C GLU A 118 5.52 -21.81 -9.15
N THR A 119 4.98 -21.19 -8.11
CA THR A 119 4.23 -21.86 -7.03
C THR A 119 2.72 -21.86 -7.24
N HIS A 120 2.23 -21.43 -8.40
CA HIS A 120 0.82 -21.24 -8.72
C HIS A 120 0.08 -20.33 -7.71
N ALA A 121 0.78 -19.36 -7.13
CA ALA A 121 0.19 -18.36 -6.26
C ALA A 121 -0.27 -17.12 -7.05
N LEU A 122 -1.31 -16.47 -6.56
CA LEU A 122 -1.81 -15.18 -7.03
C LEU A 122 -1.24 -14.08 -6.11
N LEU A 123 -0.34 -13.25 -6.63
CA LEU A 123 0.26 -12.15 -5.86
C LEU A 123 -0.69 -10.96 -5.81
N VAL A 124 -1.06 -10.56 -4.61
CA VAL A 124 -1.86 -9.37 -4.29
C VAL A 124 -0.95 -8.34 -3.63
N VAL A 125 -0.99 -7.11 -4.11
CA VAL A 125 -0.19 -6.01 -3.57
C VAL A 125 -1.07 -4.88 -3.06
N ASP A 126 -0.94 -4.54 -1.77
CA ASP A 126 -1.41 -3.26 -1.25
C ASP A 126 -0.43 -2.16 -1.66
N ASN A 127 -0.83 -1.36 -2.63
CA ASN A 127 -0.02 -0.29 -3.18
C ASN A 127 -0.36 1.09 -2.58
N THR A 128 -1.07 1.13 -1.46
CA THR A 128 -1.58 2.38 -0.87
C THR A 128 -0.48 3.39 -0.56
N VAL A 129 0.72 2.96 -0.12
CA VAL A 129 1.78 3.88 0.28
C VAL A 129 2.53 4.44 -0.92
N ALA A 130 2.93 3.62 -1.88
CA ALA A 130 3.57 4.06 -3.11
C ALA A 130 2.56 4.66 -4.09
N ASP A 131 1.34 4.11 -4.12
CA ASP A 131 0.27 4.42 -5.06
C ASP A 131 0.65 4.11 -6.52
N VAL A 132 -0.30 4.13 -7.45
CA VAL A 132 -0.06 3.97 -8.90
C VAL A 132 0.93 5.00 -9.48
N PHE A 133 1.19 6.09 -8.74
CA PHE A 133 2.19 7.08 -9.11
C PHE A 133 3.61 6.58 -8.85
N GLY A 134 3.83 5.90 -7.73
CA GLY A 134 5.17 5.50 -7.26
C GLY A 134 5.53 4.04 -7.51
N CYS A 135 4.56 3.18 -7.84
CA CYS A 135 4.80 1.77 -8.13
C CYS A 135 3.74 1.21 -9.07
N ASP A 136 4.13 0.34 -9.98
CA ASP A 136 3.24 -0.44 -10.85
C ASP A 136 3.34 -1.94 -10.54
N PRO A 137 2.61 -2.43 -9.51
CA PRO A 137 2.68 -3.83 -9.11
C PRO A 137 2.25 -4.81 -10.20
N LEU A 138 1.25 -4.43 -11.03
CA LEU A 138 0.75 -5.29 -12.09
C LEU A 138 1.82 -5.57 -13.15
N ARG A 139 2.61 -4.54 -13.51
CA ARG A 139 3.76 -4.70 -14.41
C ARG A 139 4.90 -5.50 -13.77
N LEU A 140 5.01 -5.47 -12.44
CA LEU A 140 6.01 -6.22 -11.69
C LEU A 140 5.60 -7.68 -11.43
N GLY A 141 4.38 -8.05 -11.76
CA GLY A 141 3.94 -9.45 -11.72
C GLY A 141 2.85 -9.76 -10.72
N ALA A 142 2.30 -8.75 -10.06
CA ALA A 142 1.09 -8.93 -9.25
C ALA A 142 -0.10 -9.33 -10.13
N ALA A 143 -0.95 -10.19 -9.59
CA ALA A 143 -2.24 -10.54 -10.19
C ALA A 143 -3.29 -9.46 -9.87
N LEU A 144 -3.20 -8.87 -8.67
CA LEU A 144 -4.07 -7.80 -8.19
C LEU A 144 -3.23 -6.70 -7.52
N SER A 145 -3.64 -5.45 -7.72
CA SER A 145 -3.18 -4.27 -6.97
C SER A 145 -4.38 -3.61 -6.30
N LEU A 146 -4.27 -3.33 -5.01
CA LEU A 146 -5.30 -2.62 -4.27
C LEU A 146 -4.72 -1.34 -3.66
N GLU A 147 -5.53 -0.27 -3.64
CA GLU A 147 -5.08 1.05 -3.20
C GLU A 147 -6.19 1.80 -2.50
N ALA A 148 -5.95 2.26 -1.27
CA ALA A 148 -6.88 3.16 -0.61
C ALA A 148 -6.84 4.55 -1.27
N LEU A 149 -8.01 5.09 -1.64
CA LEU A 149 -8.15 6.32 -2.41
C LEU A 149 -8.07 7.61 -1.58
N ASP A 150 -7.71 7.52 -0.31
CA ASP A 150 -7.58 8.71 0.56
C ASP A 150 -6.67 9.78 -0.05
N ARG A 151 -5.57 9.39 -0.69
CA ARG A 151 -4.64 10.32 -1.34
C ARG A 151 -5.16 10.88 -2.65
N VAL A 152 -5.90 10.08 -3.41
CA VAL A 152 -6.55 10.55 -4.64
C VAL A 152 -7.49 11.70 -4.30
N CYS A 153 -8.32 11.54 -3.29
CA CYS A 153 -9.28 12.53 -2.85
C CYS A 153 -8.67 13.66 -2.02
N ALA A 154 -7.35 13.70 -1.82
CA ALA A 154 -6.70 14.60 -0.85
C ALA A 154 -7.39 14.55 0.53
N SER A 155 -7.85 13.36 0.93
CA SER A 155 -8.60 13.06 2.17
C SER A 155 -9.92 13.83 2.32
N LYS A 156 -10.51 14.26 1.22
CA LYS A 156 -11.81 14.94 1.20
C LYS A 156 -12.99 14.01 0.93
N ALA A 157 -12.74 12.74 0.59
CA ALA A 157 -13.83 11.78 0.40
C ALA A 157 -14.54 11.51 1.74
N PRO A 158 -15.88 11.58 1.76
CA PRO A 158 -16.66 11.33 2.97
C PRO A 158 -16.65 9.85 3.37
N ARG A 159 -16.33 8.95 2.43
CA ARG A 159 -16.26 7.51 2.62
C ARG A 159 -14.87 6.97 2.32
N LYS A 160 -14.51 5.86 2.96
CA LYS A 160 -13.28 5.13 2.70
C LYS A 160 -13.46 4.24 1.49
N LEU A 161 -12.73 4.52 0.43
CA LEU A 161 -12.76 3.77 -0.81
C LEU A 161 -11.40 3.12 -1.09
N VAL A 162 -11.46 1.91 -1.62
CA VAL A 162 -10.30 1.17 -2.12
C VAL A 162 -10.55 0.85 -3.58
N ALA A 163 -9.59 1.13 -4.44
CA ALA A 163 -9.58 0.66 -5.81
C ALA A 163 -8.87 -0.70 -5.86
N ALA A 164 -9.51 -1.69 -6.43
CA ALA A 164 -8.93 -2.98 -6.75
C ALA A 164 -8.75 -3.09 -8.26
N SER A 165 -7.56 -3.45 -8.69
CA SER A 165 -7.16 -3.53 -10.10
C SER A 165 -6.63 -4.90 -10.43
N VAL A 166 -7.08 -5.51 -11.54
CA VAL A 166 -6.64 -6.82 -11.99
C VAL A 166 -5.69 -6.72 -13.18
N ALA A 167 -4.66 -7.56 -13.18
CA ALA A 167 -3.64 -7.59 -14.23
C ALA A 167 -4.20 -7.86 -15.63
N ARG A 168 -3.59 -7.26 -16.65
CA ARG A 168 -3.79 -7.63 -18.04
C ARG A 168 -3.03 -8.91 -18.35
N SER A 169 -3.67 -9.86 -19.01
CA SER A 169 -2.95 -11.00 -19.58
C SER A 169 -1.97 -10.51 -20.65
N GLN A 170 -0.70 -10.73 -20.41
CA GLN A 170 0.34 -10.38 -21.38
C GLN A 170 0.70 -11.64 -22.20
N LEU A 171 0.57 -11.56 -23.51
CA LEU A 171 1.10 -12.57 -24.42
C LEU A 171 2.64 -12.49 -24.44
N LYS A 172 3.31 -13.27 -23.58
CA LYS A 172 4.75 -13.45 -23.64
C LYS A 172 5.08 -14.70 -24.44
N ARG A 173 5.76 -14.55 -25.59
CA ARG A 173 6.19 -15.65 -26.48
C ARG A 173 5.05 -16.62 -26.84
N HIS A 174 3.88 -16.09 -27.20
CA HIS A 174 2.66 -16.85 -27.54
C HIS A 174 2.06 -17.68 -26.39
N ARG A 175 2.40 -17.40 -25.14
CA ARG A 175 1.76 -18.00 -23.96
C ARG A 175 0.93 -16.96 -23.22
N VAL A 176 -0.28 -17.34 -22.89
CA VAL A 176 -1.20 -16.59 -22.03
C VAL A 176 -0.66 -16.63 -20.60
N ASP A 177 -0.73 -15.50 -19.87
CA ASP A 177 -0.40 -15.46 -18.44
C ASP A 177 -1.54 -16.09 -17.64
N ALA A 178 -1.39 -17.37 -17.26
CA ALA A 178 -2.43 -18.14 -16.58
C ALA A 178 -2.84 -17.50 -15.23
N ALA A 179 -1.89 -16.92 -14.50
CA ALA A 179 -2.18 -16.23 -13.24
C ALA A 179 -3.08 -15.01 -13.48
N ALA A 180 -2.79 -14.20 -14.50
CA ALA A 180 -3.60 -13.04 -14.84
C ALA A 180 -5.01 -13.44 -15.35
N GLU A 181 -5.13 -14.52 -16.13
CA GLU A 181 -6.44 -15.00 -16.58
C GLU A 181 -7.27 -15.57 -15.42
N CYS A 182 -6.67 -16.37 -14.54
CA CYS A 182 -7.32 -16.87 -13.34
C CYS A 182 -7.80 -15.70 -12.46
N ALA A 183 -6.91 -14.76 -12.13
CA ALA A 183 -7.26 -13.59 -11.34
C ALA A 183 -8.38 -12.77 -11.98
N HIS A 184 -8.34 -12.58 -13.29
CA HIS A 184 -9.41 -11.88 -14.01
C HIS A 184 -10.75 -12.61 -13.95
N ALA A 185 -10.76 -13.93 -14.12
CA ALA A 185 -11.99 -14.73 -14.03
C ALA A 185 -12.59 -14.65 -12.61
N LEU A 186 -11.76 -14.80 -11.56
CA LEU A 186 -12.17 -14.62 -10.17
C LEU A 186 -12.71 -13.21 -9.90
N PHE A 187 -12.07 -12.20 -10.49
CA PHE A 187 -12.46 -10.80 -10.34
C PHE A 187 -13.76 -10.47 -11.08
N ALA A 188 -14.02 -11.10 -12.23
CA ALA A 188 -15.27 -10.94 -12.98
C ALA A 188 -16.47 -11.56 -12.24
N ASP A 189 -16.24 -12.65 -11.48
CA ASP A 189 -17.26 -13.30 -10.67
C ASP A 189 -17.56 -12.55 -9.36
N CYS A 190 -16.79 -11.52 -9.02
CA CYS A 190 -17.10 -10.67 -7.89
C CYS A 190 -18.51 -10.13 -8.05
N GLY A 191 -19.39 -10.45 -7.11
CA GLY A 191 -20.74 -9.89 -7.08
C GLY A 191 -20.70 -8.38 -7.22
N ALA A 192 -21.67 -7.79 -7.90
CA ALA A 192 -21.75 -6.33 -8.01
C ALA A 192 -21.77 -5.74 -6.62
N LEU A 193 -20.62 -5.22 -6.19
CA LEU A 193 -20.53 -4.38 -5.02
C LEU A 193 -21.30 -3.12 -5.38
N ALA A 194 -22.52 -3.00 -4.87
CA ALA A 194 -23.40 -1.87 -5.18
C ALA A 194 -22.82 -0.62 -4.51
N LEU A 195 -21.84 -0.01 -5.14
CA LEU A 195 -21.33 1.28 -4.75
C LEU A 195 -22.19 2.35 -5.42
N ASP A 196 -22.93 3.09 -4.62
CA ASP A 196 -23.66 4.28 -5.07
C ASP A 196 -22.93 5.53 -4.59
N LEU A 197 -22.39 6.30 -5.52
CA LEU A 197 -21.74 7.57 -5.25
C LEU A 197 -22.67 8.72 -5.59
N SER A 198 -22.83 9.65 -4.67
CA SER A 198 -23.48 10.92 -4.96
C SER A 198 -22.68 11.71 -6.02
N ALA A 199 -23.33 12.64 -6.70
CA ALA A 199 -22.65 13.51 -7.65
C ALA A 199 -21.50 14.31 -7.02
N GLU A 200 -21.60 14.68 -5.75
CA GLU A 200 -20.56 15.38 -5.00
C GLU A 200 -19.33 14.47 -4.75
N GLU A 201 -19.57 13.22 -4.34
CA GLU A 201 -18.50 12.23 -4.11
C GLU A 201 -17.77 11.91 -5.41
N ALA A 202 -18.49 11.68 -6.49
CA ALA A 202 -17.91 11.46 -7.81
C ALA A 202 -17.07 12.67 -8.28
N TYR A 203 -17.56 13.90 -8.05
CA TYR A 203 -16.83 15.11 -8.37
C TYR A 203 -15.55 15.27 -7.56
N VAL A 204 -15.56 14.93 -6.26
CA VAL A 204 -14.34 14.93 -5.41
C VAL A 204 -13.27 13.98 -5.96
N LEU A 205 -13.68 12.77 -6.38
CA LEU A 205 -12.78 11.81 -7.01
C LEU A 205 -12.21 12.33 -8.34
N GLU A 206 -13.05 12.89 -9.19
CA GLU A 206 -12.64 13.45 -10.48
C GLU A 206 -11.64 14.59 -10.32
N CYS A 207 -11.91 15.55 -9.43
CA CYS A 207 -10.99 16.63 -9.09
C CYS A 207 -9.67 16.08 -8.48
N GLY A 208 -9.79 15.06 -7.64
CA GLY A 208 -8.66 14.36 -7.06
C GLY A 208 -7.75 13.73 -8.11
N LEU A 209 -8.34 13.02 -9.06
CA LEU A 209 -7.62 12.39 -10.18
C LEU A 209 -6.94 13.40 -11.09
N SER A 210 -7.55 14.55 -11.35
CA SER A 210 -6.98 15.59 -12.22
C SER A 210 -5.71 16.21 -11.66
N SER A 211 -5.60 16.37 -10.34
CA SER A 211 -4.43 16.96 -9.65
C SER A 211 -3.46 15.92 -9.08
N PHE A 212 -3.75 14.63 -9.24
CA PHE A 212 -3.11 13.54 -8.52
C PHE A 212 -1.60 13.51 -8.69
N ASN A 213 -1.09 13.47 -9.92
CA ASN A 213 0.35 13.32 -10.18
C ASN A 213 1.16 14.47 -9.57
N ALA A 214 0.71 15.71 -9.72
CA ALA A 214 1.40 16.87 -9.15
C ALA A 214 1.43 16.84 -7.62
N ARG A 215 0.32 16.41 -6.97
CA ARG A 215 0.27 16.27 -5.51
C ARG A 215 1.16 15.13 -5.02
N MET A 216 1.12 13.97 -5.70
CA MET A 216 1.95 12.84 -5.32
C MET A 216 3.45 13.17 -5.45
N GLN A 217 3.87 13.84 -6.54
CA GLN A 217 5.24 14.32 -6.66
C GLN A 217 5.62 15.22 -5.48
N ALA A 218 4.73 16.16 -5.13
CA ALA A 218 4.97 17.05 -4.00
C ALA A 218 5.10 16.29 -2.66
N HIS A 219 4.29 15.26 -2.42
CA HIS A 219 4.42 14.41 -1.22
C HIS A 219 5.76 13.67 -1.18
N PHE A 220 6.20 13.10 -2.32
CA PHE A 220 7.45 12.34 -2.41
C PHE A 220 8.67 13.25 -2.22
N ASP A 221 8.70 14.42 -2.88
CA ASP A 221 9.80 15.39 -2.75
C ASP A 221 9.94 15.90 -1.31
N ARG A 222 8.81 16.14 -0.63
CA ARG A 222 8.82 16.58 0.77
C ARG A 222 9.23 15.48 1.72
N ALA A 223 8.77 14.24 1.50
CA ALA A 223 9.20 13.10 2.30
C ALA A 223 10.72 12.90 2.20
N ARG A 224 11.28 13.01 0.99
CA ARG A 224 12.72 12.96 0.77
C ARG A 224 13.46 14.06 1.54
N ALA A 225 13.03 15.32 1.40
CA ALA A 225 13.65 16.44 2.10
C ALA A 225 13.58 16.29 3.63
N LEU A 226 12.44 15.83 4.16
CA LEU A 226 12.29 15.56 5.59
C LEU A 226 13.12 14.36 6.05
N ALA A 227 13.26 13.31 5.24
CA ALA A 227 14.10 12.16 5.57
C ALA A 227 15.59 12.55 5.64
N GLU A 228 16.07 13.35 4.69
CA GLU A 228 17.44 13.88 4.67
C GLU A 228 17.69 14.80 5.85
N TYR A 229 16.73 15.67 6.19
CA TYR A 229 16.79 16.53 7.36
C TYR A 229 16.83 15.74 8.67
N LEU A 230 15.93 14.75 8.85
CA LEU A 230 15.89 13.92 10.05
C LEU A 230 17.15 13.05 10.17
N ALA A 231 17.72 12.57 9.09
CA ALA A 231 18.96 11.79 9.10
C ALA A 231 20.18 12.62 9.58
N ALA A 232 20.13 13.94 9.44
CA ALA A 232 21.16 14.86 9.92
C ALA A 232 20.86 15.42 11.32
N ASN A 233 19.71 15.10 11.92
CA ASN A 233 19.29 15.64 13.21
C ASN A 233 19.78 14.76 14.37
N GLU A 234 20.52 15.35 15.32
CA GLU A 234 21.12 14.66 16.46
C GLU A 234 20.09 14.13 17.49
N MET A 235 18.85 14.65 17.47
CA MET A 235 17.78 14.26 18.39
C MET A 235 17.02 13.03 17.95
N VAL A 236 17.33 12.49 16.76
CA VAL A 236 16.68 11.30 16.19
C VAL A 236 17.71 10.25 15.77
N ARG A 237 17.26 9.03 15.67
CA ARG A 237 18.08 7.90 15.19
C ARG A 237 17.25 6.98 14.30
N ASN A 238 17.95 6.06 13.63
CA ASN A 238 17.31 5.00 12.83
C ASN A 238 16.28 5.56 11.85
N VAL A 239 16.63 6.62 11.10
CA VAL A 239 15.75 7.14 10.07
C VAL A 239 15.61 6.11 8.96
N ARG A 240 14.37 5.68 8.72
CA ARG A 240 14.01 4.67 7.73
C ARG A 240 13.20 5.33 6.62
N TYR A 241 13.78 5.40 5.47
CA TYR A 241 13.17 5.90 4.25
C TYR A 241 13.80 5.14 3.07
N PRO A 242 13.02 4.52 2.19
CA PRO A 242 13.58 3.68 1.11
C PRO A 242 14.55 4.43 0.18
N GLY A 243 14.47 5.77 0.13
CA GLY A 243 15.37 6.63 -0.63
C GLY A 243 16.74 6.89 0.01
N LEU A 244 16.95 6.54 1.28
CA LEU A 244 18.27 6.65 1.93
C LEU A 244 19.09 5.39 1.64
N SER A 245 20.38 5.57 1.33
CA SER A 245 21.30 4.46 1.08
C SER A 245 21.51 3.54 2.29
N SER A 246 21.19 4.02 3.50
CA SER A 246 21.20 3.24 4.74
C SER A 246 19.98 2.32 4.89
N HIS A 247 18.94 2.48 4.07
CA HIS A 247 17.77 1.64 4.14
C HIS A 247 18.07 0.23 3.60
N PRO A 248 17.67 -0.86 4.30
CA PRO A 248 18.03 -2.23 3.89
C PRO A 248 17.53 -2.60 2.49
N ASP A 249 16.40 -2.06 2.09
CA ASP A 249 15.77 -2.36 0.80
C ASP A 249 16.02 -1.25 -0.26
N HIS A 250 17.01 -0.34 -0.05
CA HIS A 250 17.27 0.78 -0.97
C HIS A 250 17.52 0.33 -2.42
N ALA A 251 18.31 -0.72 -2.59
CA ALA A 251 18.63 -1.26 -3.92
C ALA A 251 17.38 -1.80 -4.63
N VAL A 252 16.52 -2.51 -3.90
CA VAL A 252 15.24 -3.01 -4.42
C VAL A 252 14.32 -1.83 -4.75
N ALA A 253 14.17 -0.89 -3.83
CA ALA A 253 13.33 0.29 -3.99
C ALA A 253 13.73 1.10 -5.25
N THR A 254 15.03 1.29 -5.49
CA THR A 254 15.54 1.96 -6.70
C THR A 254 15.17 1.21 -7.98
N GLY A 255 15.00 -0.12 -7.91
CA GLY A 255 14.67 -0.95 -9.06
C GLY A 255 13.18 -1.05 -9.40
N ILE A 256 12.30 -0.75 -8.43
CA ILE A 256 10.86 -0.98 -8.60
C ILE A 256 9.99 0.26 -8.36
N LEU A 257 10.47 1.25 -7.60
CA LEU A 257 9.73 2.49 -7.35
C LEU A 257 10.04 3.53 -8.43
N GLU A 258 9.05 4.35 -8.74
CA GLU A 258 9.09 5.41 -9.74
C GLU A 258 8.82 6.77 -9.08
N HIS A 259 9.31 7.86 -9.66
CA HIS A 259 9.09 9.24 -9.23
C HIS A 259 9.59 9.58 -7.81
N GLY A 260 10.24 8.65 -7.11
CA GLY A 260 10.74 8.78 -5.75
C GLY A 260 10.49 7.51 -4.92
N PHE A 261 10.51 7.65 -3.60
CA PHE A 261 10.53 6.53 -2.68
C PHE A 261 9.35 6.52 -1.69
N GLY A 262 8.22 7.08 -2.10
CA GLY A 262 7.01 7.18 -1.29
C GLY A 262 6.97 8.40 -0.37
N PRO A 263 5.80 8.65 0.26
CA PRO A 263 5.56 9.85 1.08
C PRO A 263 5.80 9.62 2.57
N ALA A 264 6.25 8.44 2.98
CA ALA A 264 6.37 8.06 4.39
C ALA A 264 7.83 7.99 4.85
N VAL A 265 8.11 8.46 6.07
CA VAL A 265 9.41 8.39 6.74
C VAL A 265 9.19 7.83 8.15
N GLU A 266 10.03 6.93 8.62
CA GLU A 266 10.08 6.50 10.01
C GLU A 266 11.38 6.92 10.67
N PHE A 267 11.31 7.24 11.97
CA PHE A 267 12.49 7.55 12.79
C PHE A 267 12.22 7.23 14.24
N ASP A 268 13.30 7.05 15.01
CA ASP A 268 13.23 6.83 16.45
C ASP A 268 13.68 8.10 17.19
N LEU A 269 12.93 8.49 18.22
CA LEU A 269 13.30 9.56 19.13
C LEU A 269 14.44 9.10 20.06
N MET A 270 15.38 10.00 20.38
CA MET A 270 16.52 9.66 21.26
C MET A 270 16.13 9.70 22.74
N ASP A 271 15.58 10.80 23.22
CA ASP A 271 15.49 11.13 24.63
C ASP A 271 14.05 11.32 25.15
N CYS A 272 13.03 11.05 24.30
CA CYS A 272 11.64 11.15 24.71
C CYS A 272 10.79 10.02 24.13
N THR A 273 9.64 9.81 24.74
CA THR A 273 8.63 8.87 24.25
C THR A 273 7.79 9.49 23.14
N ALA A 274 7.15 8.67 22.33
CA ALA A 274 6.20 9.14 21.32
C ALA A 274 5.07 9.98 21.92
N GLY A 275 4.59 9.63 23.14
CA GLY A 275 3.54 10.37 23.84
C GLY A 275 3.97 11.78 24.23
N GLU A 276 5.16 11.93 24.79
CA GLU A 276 5.75 13.24 25.13
C GLU A 276 5.94 14.09 23.88
N PHE A 277 6.56 13.52 22.84
CA PHE A 277 6.75 14.19 21.55
C PHE A 277 5.42 14.67 20.95
N PHE A 278 4.39 13.82 20.91
CA PHE A 278 3.09 14.21 20.38
C PHE A 278 2.41 15.31 21.21
N SER A 279 2.65 15.39 22.52
CA SER A 279 2.10 16.44 23.36
C SER A 279 2.66 17.83 23.04
N MET A 280 3.83 17.89 22.39
CA MET A 280 4.51 19.14 21.99
C MET A 280 4.14 19.59 20.55
N LEU A 281 3.50 18.69 19.77
CA LEU A 281 3.10 18.99 18.40
C LEU A 281 1.74 19.68 18.33
N PRO A 282 1.53 20.59 17.36
CA PRO A 282 0.19 21.07 17.03
C PRO A 282 -0.75 19.91 16.68
N ASP A 283 -2.02 20.01 17.09
CA ASP A 283 -3.02 18.95 16.89
C ASP A 283 -3.18 18.52 15.43
N GLU A 284 -3.02 19.45 14.50
CA GLU A 284 -3.11 19.18 13.07
C GLU A 284 -2.14 18.09 12.58
N PHE A 285 -0.93 18.01 13.15
CA PHE A 285 0.04 16.97 12.81
C PHE A 285 -0.38 15.57 13.25
N ARG A 286 -1.28 15.47 14.22
CA ARG A 286 -1.79 14.20 14.75
C ARG A 286 -3.14 13.79 14.14
N THR A 287 -3.99 14.77 13.85
CA THR A 287 -5.38 14.57 13.44
C THR A 287 -5.58 14.61 11.94
N SER A 288 -4.67 15.26 11.19
CA SER A 288 -4.75 15.30 9.73
C SER A 288 -4.68 13.91 9.12
N PRO A 289 -5.45 13.65 8.08
CA PRO A 289 -5.40 12.37 7.39
C PRO A 289 -4.11 12.22 6.58
N ALA A 290 -3.59 10.99 6.49
CA ALA A 290 -2.47 10.68 5.61
C ALA A 290 -2.88 10.94 4.14
N GLY A 291 -1.99 11.63 3.38
CA GLY A 291 -2.26 12.01 1.98
C GLY A 291 -3.02 13.32 1.82
N GLY A 292 -3.34 14.01 2.93
CA GLY A 292 -3.85 15.37 2.94
C GLY A 292 -2.75 16.43 2.73
N PRO A 293 -3.12 17.71 2.72
CA PRO A 293 -2.17 18.82 2.52
C PRO A 293 -1.21 18.99 3.71
N THR A 294 -1.62 18.60 4.91
CA THR A 294 -0.83 18.73 6.14
C THR A 294 -0.08 17.44 6.42
N THR A 295 1.21 17.57 6.76
CA THR A 295 2.04 16.44 7.21
C THR A 295 1.43 15.81 8.46
N ARG A 296 1.33 14.47 8.46
CA ARG A 296 0.80 13.70 9.57
C ARG A 296 1.89 12.90 10.26
N LEU A 297 1.86 12.87 11.58
CA LEU A 297 2.68 12.00 12.41
C LEU A 297 1.81 11.02 13.21
N SER A 298 2.30 9.79 13.34
CA SER A 298 1.65 8.74 14.12
C SER A 298 2.69 7.78 14.68
N ALA A 299 2.34 7.01 15.72
CA ALA A 299 3.11 5.83 16.08
C ALA A 299 2.79 4.69 15.09
N PRO A 300 3.75 3.86 14.67
CA PRO A 300 3.48 2.66 13.91
C PRO A 300 2.63 1.67 14.72
N ARG A 301 1.71 0.94 14.04
CA ARG A 301 0.87 -0.05 14.68
C ARG A 301 1.70 -1.14 15.35
N GLY A 302 1.28 -1.60 16.53
CA GLY A 302 1.93 -2.70 17.26
C GLY A 302 3.29 -2.36 17.88
N LYS A 303 3.80 -1.14 17.72
CA LYS A 303 5.06 -0.68 18.30
C LYS A 303 4.79 0.41 19.34
N GLN A 304 5.05 0.09 20.60
CA GLN A 304 5.09 1.10 21.68
C GLN A 304 6.55 1.56 21.84
N GLY A 305 6.77 2.84 22.09
CA GLY A 305 8.10 3.37 22.35
C GLY A 305 8.36 4.71 21.69
N SER A 306 9.55 4.87 21.13
CA SER A 306 10.05 6.12 20.57
C SER A 306 9.95 6.24 19.05
N THR A 307 9.36 5.27 18.36
CA THR A 307 9.25 5.29 16.89
C THR A 307 8.08 6.14 16.42
N ILE A 308 8.36 7.01 15.47
CA ILE A 308 7.39 7.89 14.80
C ILE A 308 7.35 7.55 13.32
N ARG A 309 6.14 7.50 12.74
CA ARG A 309 5.91 7.47 11.30
C ARG A 309 5.31 8.80 10.85
N LEU A 310 6.00 9.45 9.94
CA LEU A 310 5.60 10.68 9.28
C LEU A 310 5.07 10.35 7.88
N PHE A 311 3.93 10.93 7.53
CA PHE A 311 3.43 11.00 6.16
C PHE A 311 3.49 12.45 5.71
N ALA A 312 4.37 12.75 4.76
CA ALA A 312 4.54 14.10 4.25
C ALA A 312 3.27 14.62 3.57
N GLY A 313 2.84 15.81 3.96
CA GLY A 313 1.81 16.58 3.29
C GLY A 313 2.34 17.34 2.07
N THR A 314 1.57 18.34 1.63
CA THR A 314 2.03 19.31 0.62
C THR A 314 2.45 20.64 1.24
N ASP A 315 2.48 20.73 2.57
CA ASP A 315 2.99 21.85 3.36
C ASP A 315 4.50 22.10 3.12
N ASN A 316 4.94 23.29 3.54
CA ASN A 316 6.35 23.66 3.38
C ASN A 316 7.26 22.81 4.29
N PRO A 317 8.21 22.03 3.76
CA PRO A 317 9.06 21.16 4.55
C PRO A 317 9.93 21.91 5.57
N LEU A 318 10.28 23.18 5.35
CA LEU A 318 11.01 24.00 6.32
C LEU A 318 10.16 24.33 7.54
N VAL A 319 8.86 24.57 7.35
CA VAL A 319 7.93 24.80 8.47
C VAL A 319 7.75 23.52 9.27
N VAL A 320 7.58 22.38 8.57
CA VAL A 320 7.50 21.07 9.21
C VAL A 320 8.77 20.78 10.02
N ALA A 321 9.96 20.94 9.42
CA ALA A 321 11.24 20.74 10.10
C ALA A 321 11.38 21.61 11.36
N SER A 322 11.04 22.90 11.25
CA SER A 322 11.08 23.82 12.41
C SER A 322 10.10 23.39 13.52
N THR A 323 8.93 22.87 13.15
CA THR A 323 7.94 22.37 14.13
C THR A 323 8.46 21.11 14.83
N LEU A 324 9.09 20.20 14.06
CA LEU A 324 9.73 19.00 14.62
C LEU A 324 10.87 19.37 15.58
N ASP A 325 11.75 20.32 15.20
CA ASP A 325 12.84 20.81 16.07
C ASP A 325 12.33 21.35 17.40
N ASN A 326 11.27 22.15 17.36
CA ASN A 326 10.68 22.71 18.57
C ASN A 326 10.11 21.61 19.50
N ALA A 327 9.59 20.52 18.93
CA ALA A 327 9.08 19.39 19.71
C ALA A 327 10.19 18.45 20.22
N LEU A 328 11.32 18.36 19.49
CA LEU A 328 12.45 17.50 19.84
C LEU A 328 13.35 18.12 20.92
N ARG A 329 13.41 19.47 21.03
CA ARG A 329 14.31 20.19 21.95
C ARG A 329 13.72 20.48 23.32
N LYS A 330 12.48 20.15 23.57
CA LYS A 330 11.79 20.33 24.86
C LYS A 330 11.75 19.07 25.68
#